data_94677dbea40d0cdb9e4e056e28f5c23f
#
_entry.id   94677dbea40d0cdb9e4e056e28f5c23f
#
_cell.length_a   1.000
_cell.length_b   1.000
_cell.length_c   1.000
_cell.angle_alpha   90.00
_cell.angle_beta   90.00
_cell.angle_gamma   90.00
#
_symmetry.space_group_name_H-M   'P 1'
#
loop_
_entity.id
_entity.type
_entity.pdbx_description
1 polymer ?
#
loop_
_entity_poly.entity_id
_entity_poly.type
_entity_poly.pdbx_seq_one_letter_code
_entity_poly.pdbx_strand_id
1 'polypeptide(L)'
;LGLTDIDTPNLDRLASRGTQFSRAYNMGSWSGAVCVASRHMLITGRHIWRAQTASQTLRSGKKSTDEQKAAREKEFNNLWPQVMGRAGYQTFFTGKWHIQAPADKAFQVAQHIRGGMPNQTPQGYNRPLPDKPDPWSPYDEKFGGFWEGGRHWSEVVADDAVGYIGTAKKDERPFFMYIAFNAPHDPRQAPKEYVDRYPL
;
A
#
# COMPACT_ATOMS: atom_id res chain seq x y z
N LEU A 1 18.97 -7.81 3.32
CA LEU A 1 18.86 -6.40 2.85
C LEU A 1 20.05 -5.53 3.26
N GLY A 2 21.14 -6.11 3.77
CA GLY A 2 22.38 -5.40 4.09
C GLY A 2 22.40 -4.72 5.46
N LEU A 3 21.35 -4.76 6.23
CA LEU A 3 21.35 -4.40 7.65
C LEU A 3 21.59 -5.66 8.47
N THR A 4 22.57 -5.63 9.36
CA THR A 4 22.92 -6.74 10.25
C THR A 4 22.08 -6.76 11.53
N ASP A 5 21.43 -5.66 11.82
CA ASP A 5 20.75 -5.42 13.10
C ASP A 5 19.27 -5.83 13.07
N ILE A 6 18.75 -6.23 11.91
CA ILE A 6 17.36 -6.62 11.73
C ILE A 6 17.27 -7.92 10.93
N ASP A 7 16.63 -8.92 11.53
CA ASP A 7 16.37 -10.19 10.87
C ASP A 7 15.23 -10.11 9.86
N THR A 8 15.52 -10.40 8.60
CA THR A 8 14.53 -10.38 7.51
C THR A 8 14.49 -11.71 6.73
N PRO A 9 14.31 -12.86 7.38
CA PRO A 9 14.55 -14.17 6.78
C PRO A 9 13.66 -14.45 5.55
N ASN A 10 12.44 -13.97 5.54
CA ASN A 10 11.52 -14.15 4.42
C ASN A 10 11.86 -13.25 3.22
N LEU A 11 12.28 -12.00 3.50
CA LEU A 11 12.73 -11.09 2.45
C LEU A 11 14.08 -11.54 1.88
N ASP A 12 14.99 -12.02 2.73
CA ASP A 12 16.29 -12.55 2.30
C ASP A 12 16.12 -13.80 1.43
N ARG A 13 15.18 -14.68 1.79
CA ARG A 13 14.82 -15.83 0.98
C ARG A 13 14.23 -15.42 -0.38
N LEU A 14 13.39 -14.39 -0.42
CA LEU A 14 12.85 -13.85 -1.67
C LEU A 14 13.98 -13.25 -2.51
N ALA A 15 14.84 -12.46 -1.92
CA ALA A 15 15.99 -11.82 -2.57
C ALA A 15 16.97 -12.86 -3.14
N SER A 16 17.23 -13.96 -2.42
CA SER A 16 18.12 -15.04 -2.89
C SER A 16 17.60 -15.81 -4.10
N ARG A 17 16.29 -15.72 -4.37
CA ARG A 17 15.63 -16.40 -5.52
C ARG A 17 15.31 -15.44 -6.66
N GLY A 18 15.63 -14.17 -6.52
CA GLY A 18 15.29 -13.14 -7.48
C GLY A 18 16.47 -12.29 -7.89
N THR A 19 16.17 -11.19 -8.57
CA THR A 19 17.15 -10.18 -8.97
C THR A 19 17.04 -8.99 -8.02
N GLN A 20 18.15 -8.59 -7.43
CA GLN A 20 18.27 -7.41 -6.60
C GLN A 20 18.86 -6.25 -7.40
N PHE A 21 18.16 -5.12 -7.41
CA PHE A 21 18.66 -3.88 -8.01
C PHE A 21 19.38 -3.06 -6.96
N SER A 22 20.71 -3.04 -6.99
CA SER A 22 21.52 -2.30 -6.03
C SER A 22 21.52 -0.78 -6.24
N ARG A 23 21.03 -0.31 -7.38
CA ARG A 23 20.98 1.11 -7.77
C ARG A 23 19.59 1.50 -8.26
N ALA A 24 18.60 1.36 -7.40
CA ALA A 24 17.24 1.84 -7.65
C ALA A 24 17.06 3.21 -7.00
N TYR A 25 16.62 4.20 -7.77
CA TYR A 25 16.51 5.59 -7.31
C TYR A 25 15.06 6.06 -7.34
N ASN A 26 14.69 6.84 -6.34
CA ASN A 26 13.40 7.51 -6.28
C ASN A 26 13.46 8.81 -7.10
N MET A 27 12.43 9.11 -7.86
CA MET A 27 12.33 10.33 -8.65
C MET A 27 11.80 11.54 -7.86
N GLY A 28 11.59 11.41 -6.55
CA GLY A 28 11.05 12.47 -5.71
C GLY A 28 9.52 12.54 -5.75
N SER A 29 8.99 13.72 -5.47
CA SER A 29 7.55 13.97 -5.39
C SER A 29 7.20 15.38 -5.83
N TRP A 30 5.98 15.55 -6.36
CA TRP A 30 5.39 16.88 -6.63
C TRP A 30 4.67 17.47 -5.41
N SER A 31 4.66 16.78 -4.28
CA SER A 31 4.02 17.20 -3.04
C SER A 31 4.75 16.62 -1.83
N GLY A 32 4.45 17.12 -0.62
CA GLY A 32 5.02 16.57 0.61
C GLY A 32 4.68 15.11 0.86
N ALA A 33 3.59 14.61 0.28
CA ALA A 33 3.20 13.20 0.37
C ALA A 33 3.88 12.37 -0.74
N VAL A 34 5.14 11.98 -0.54
CA VAL A 34 5.96 11.20 -1.49
C VAL A 34 5.25 9.91 -1.92
N CYS A 35 4.48 9.28 -1.04
CA CYS A 35 3.74 8.06 -1.33
C CYS A 35 2.70 8.23 -2.45
N VAL A 36 2.07 9.40 -2.57
CA VAL A 36 1.13 9.69 -3.67
C VAL A 36 1.85 9.63 -5.00
N ALA A 37 2.98 10.34 -5.11
CA ALA A 37 3.78 10.37 -6.33
C ALA A 37 4.30 8.97 -6.71
N SER A 38 4.90 8.27 -5.76
CA SER A 38 5.46 6.93 -5.96
C SER A 38 4.39 5.93 -6.43
N ARG A 39 3.21 5.94 -5.80
CA ARG A 39 2.11 5.03 -6.16
C ARG A 39 1.51 5.37 -7.53
N HIS A 40 1.38 6.64 -7.87
CA HIS A 40 0.94 7.03 -9.22
C HIS A 40 1.97 6.63 -10.28
N MET A 41 3.27 6.81 -10.03
CA MET A 41 4.31 6.32 -10.94
C MET A 41 4.21 4.82 -11.16
N LEU A 42 4.07 4.06 -10.07
CA LEU A 42 3.95 2.60 -10.11
C LEU A 42 2.72 2.15 -10.91
N ILE A 43 1.55 2.67 -10.55
CA ILE A 43 0.27 2.18 -11.09
C ILE A 43 0.02 2.63 -12.54
N THR A 44 0.66 3.72 -12.98
CA THR A 44 0.55 4.24 -14.35
C THR A 44 1.71 3.82 -15.25
N GLY A 45 2.80 3.27 -14.68
CA GLY A 45 4.03 2.96 -15.42
C GLY A 45 4.74 4.19 -15.99
N ARG A 46 4.55 5.37 -15.37
CA ARG A 46 5.04 6.66 -15.89
C ARG A 46 6.02 7.31 -14.93
N HIS A 47 6.96 8.09 -15.48
CA HIS A 47 7.82 8.92 -14.66
C HIS A 47 7.04 10.11 -14.05
N ILE A 48 7.66 10.78 -13.06
CA ILE A 48 7.02 11.72 -12.13
C ILE A 48 6.10 12.75 -12.78
N TRP A 49 6.53 13.46 -13.83
CA TRP A 49 5.75 14.54 -14.42
C TRP A 49 4.48 14.05 -15.11
N ARG A 50 4.56 12.93 -15.83
CA ARG A 50 3.41 12.30 -16.45
C ARG A 50 2.48 11.63 -15.44
N ALA A 51 3.03 11.10 -14.36
CA ALA A 51 2.24 10.55 -13.25
C ALA A 51 1.49 11.65 -12.50
N GLN A 52 2.07 12.85 -12.36
CA GLN A 52 1.39 14.02 -11.81
C GLN A 52 0.18 14.42 -12.65
N THR A 53 0.36 14.51 -13.97
CA THR A 53 -0.74 14.81 -14.90
C THR A 53 -1.85 13.75 -14.79
N ALA A 54 -1.49 12.47 -14.76
CA ALA A 54 -2.43 11.37 -14.56
C ALA A 54 -3.20 11.50 -13.24
N SER A 55 -2.51 11.82 -12.14
CA SER A 55 -3.12 12.07 -10.84
C SER A 55 -4.14 13.20 -10.88
N GLN A 56 -3.83 14.30 -11.57
CA GLN A 56 -4.74 15.43 -11.73
C GLN A 56 -5.97 15.04 -12.56
N THR A 57 -5.77 14.30 -13.65
CA THR A 57 -6.84 13.83 -14.54
C THR A 57 -7.78 12.86 -13.79
N LEU A 58 -7.26 11.97 -12.97
CA LEU A 58 -8.04 11.01 -12.20
C LEU A 58 -8.85 11.66 -11.06
N ARG A 59 -8.47 12.84 -10.60
CA ARG A 59 -9.15 13.53 -9.50
C ARG A 59 -10.58 13.89 -9.90
N SER A 60 -11.56 13.44 -9.12
CA SER A 60 -12.97 13.77 -9.34
C SER A 60 -13.26 15.22 -8.99
N GLY A 61 -13.79 15.99 -9.92
CA GLY A 61 -14.45 17.28 -9.64
C GLY A 61 -15.97 17.08 -9.54
N LYS A 62 -16.64 17.78 -8.61
CA LYS A 62 -18.12 17.76 -8.49
C LYS A 62 -18.83 18.28 -9.75
N LYS A 63 -18.14 19.11 -10.52
CA LYS A 63 -18.61 19.65 -11.81
C LYS A 63 -17.53 19.36 -12.86
N SER A 64 -17.65 18.25 -13.59
CA SER A 64 -16.73 17.88 -14.66
C SER A 64 -17.46 18.00 -16.00
N THR A 65 -16.79 18.57 -17.02
CA THR A 65 -17.29 18.55 -18.40
C THR A 65 -17.24 17.11 -18.96
N ASP A 66 -17.89 16.86 -20.08
CA ASP A 66 -17.88 15.53 -20.68
C ASP A 66 -16.49 15.17 -21.22
N GLU A 67 -15.71 16.15 -21.70
CA GLU A 67 -14.31 15.94 -22.07
C GLU A 67 -13.45 15.53 -20.86
N GLN A 68 -13.68 16.15 -19.70
CA GLN A 68 -12.97 15.78 -18.47
C GLN A 68 -13.34 14.38 -17.98
N LYS A 69 -14.61 13.98 -18.12
CA LYS A 69 -15.06 12.62 -17.81
C LYS A 69 -14.41 11.60 -18.74
N ALA A 70 -14.41 11.86 -20.05
CA ALA A 70 -13.78 11.00 -21.04
C ALA A 70 -12.27 10.87 -20.83
N ALA A 71 -11.59 11.98 -20.53
CA ALA A 71 -10.16 11.96 -20.20
C ALA A 71 -9.85 11.13 -18.94
N ARG A 72 -10.70 11.25 -17.92
CA ARG A 72 -10.58 10.47 -16.69
C ARG A 72 -10.80 8.98 -16.94
N GLU A 73 -11.82 8.63 -17.69
CA GLU A 73 -12.10 7.23 -18.05
C GLU A 73 -10.95 6.61 -18.85
N LYS A 74 -10.44 7.34 -19.83
CA LYS A 74 -9.25 6.94 -20.58
C LYS A 74 -8.05 6.72 -19.68
N GLU A 75 -7.79 7.63 -18.73
CA GLU A 75 -6.68 7.53 -17.79
C GLU A 75 -6.88 6.35 -16.83
N PHE A 76 -8.10 6.15 -16.32
CA PHE A 76 -8.46 5.03 -15.46
C PHE A 76 -8.22 3.68 -16.15
N ASN A 77 -8.65 3.56 -17.40
CA ASN A 77 -8.47 2.36 -18.20
C ASN A 77 -6.99 2.04 -18.52
N ASN A 78 -6.10 3.01 -18.36
CA ASN A 78 -4.65 2.82 -18.51
C ASN A 78 -3.92 2.47 -17.19
N LEU A 79 -4.63 2.40 -16.07
CA LEU A 79 -4.03 1.93 -14.85
C LEU A 79 -3.59 0.46 -14.98
N TRP A 80 -2.46 0.13 -14.41
CA TRP A 80 -1.86 -1.19 -14.49
C TRP A 80 -2.85 -2.36 -14.25
N PRO A 81 -3.67 -2.37 -13.17
CA PRO A 81 -4.64 -3.46 -12.97
C PRO A 81 -5.67 -3.56 -14.09
N GLN A 82 -6.08 -2.44 -14.69
CA GLN A 82 -7.01 -2.45 -15.83
C GLN A 82 -6.37 -3.05 -17.07
N VAL A 83 -5.11 -2.71 -17.33
CA VAL A 83 -4.34 -3.28 -18.45
C VAL A 83 -4.16 -4.79 -18.25
N MET A 84 -3.77 -5.22 -17.04
CA MET A 84 -3.60 -6.63 -16.71
C MET A 84 -4.92 -7.40 -16.81
N GLY A 85 -6.02 -6.83 -16.32
CA GLY A 85 -7.35 -7.45 -16.43
C GLY A 85 -7.77 -7.69 -17.89
N ARG A 86 -7.55 -6.70 -18.76
CA ARG A 86 -7.82 -6.85 -20.21
C ARG A 86 -6.88 -7.86 -20.89
N ALA A 87 -5.70 -8.06 -20.34
CA ALA A 87 -4.77 -9.09 -20.80
C ALA A 87 -5.09 -10.51 -20.25
N GLY A 88 -6.21 -10.67 -19.55
CA GLY A 88 -6.69 -11.97 -19.05
C GLY A 88 -6.21 -12.33 -17.65
N TYR A 89 -5.54 -11.44 -16.94
CA TYR A 89 -5.12 -11.69 -15.56
C TYR A 89 -6.29 -11.53 -14.58
N GLN A 90 -6.29 -12.33 -13.54
CA GLN A 90 -7.04 -12.05 -12.32
C GLN A 90 -6.33 -10.92 -11.57
N THR A 91 -7.05 -9.89 -11.13
CA THR A 91 -6.42 -8.74 -10.47
C THR A 91 -6.93 -8.56 -9.05
N PHE A 92 -5.99 -8.45 -8.08
CA PHE A 92 -6.29 -8.38 -6.65
C PHE A 92 -5.58 -7.20 -6.00
N PHE A 93 -6.23 -6.60 -5.03
CA PHE A 93 -5.67 -5.51 -4.24
C PHE A 93 -6.06 -5.61 -2.76
N THR A 94 -5.11 -5.29 -1.88
CA THR A 94 -5.36 -5.00 -0.46
C THR A 94 -4.36 -3.98 0.07
N GLY A 95 -4.78 -3.17 1.03
CA GLY A 95 -3.92 -2.26 1.77
C GLY A 95 -4.00 -0.80 1.34
N LYS A 96 -2.87 -0.11 1.39
CA LYS A 96 -2.79 1.32 1.12
C LYS A 96 -2.85 1.63 -0.37
N TRP A 97 -3.92 2.33 -0.79
CA TRP A 97 -4.11 2.73 -2.18
C TRP A 97 -3.46 4.08 -2.52
N HIS A 98 -3.93 5.14 -1.94
CA HIS A 98 -3.45 6.52 -2.07
C HIS A 98 -3.37 7.03 -3.52
N ILE A 99 -4.26 6.54 -4.38
CA ILE A 99 -4.43 6.92 -5.80
C ILE A 99 -5.74 7.68 -5.95
N GLN A 100 -5.80 8.62 -6.89
CA GLN A 100 -6.97 9.45 -7.18
C GLN A 100 -8.01 8.72 -8.06
N ALA A 101 -8.23 7.44 -7.78
CA ALA A 101 -9.20 6.58 -8.45
C ALA A 101 -9.72 5.52 -7.49
N PRO A 102 -10.93 4.98 -7.64
CA PRO A 102 -11.45 3.93 -6.77
C PRO A 102 -10.74 2.60 -7.01
N ALA A 103 -10.16 2.03 -5.95
CA ALA A 103 -9.44 0.75 -6.02
C ALA A 103 -10.36 -0.43 -6.34
N ASP A 104 -11.55 -0.43 -5.76
CA ASP A 104 -12.59 -1.44 -5.95
C ASP A 104 -13.12 -1.52 -7.39
N LYS A 105 -12.85 -0.49 -8.19
CA LYS A 105 -13.14 -0.47 -9.64
C LYS A 105 -11.89 -0.73 -10.48
N ALA A 106 -10.73 -0.47 -9.93
CA ALA A 106 -9.47 -0.69 -10.64
C ALA A 106 -9.09 -2.18 -10.68
N PHE A 107 -9.42 -2.95 -9.64
CA PHE A 107 -9.15 -4.37 -9.52
C PHE A 107 -10.45 -5.19 -9.56
N GLN A 108 -10.37 -6.45 -9.97
CA GLN A 108 -11.50 -7.38 -9.93
C GLN A 108 -11.89 -7.75 -8.49
N VAL A 109 -10.89 -7.86 -7.62
CA VAL A 109 -11.08 -8.07 -6.18
C VAL A 109 -10.22 -7.07 -5.42
N ALA A 110 -10.85 -6.29 -4.55
CA ALA A 110 -10.17 -5.33 -3.69
C ALA A 110 -10.81 -5.33 -2.30
N GLN A 111 -10.01 -5.61 -1.27
CA GLN A 111 -10.45 -5.69 0.12
C GLN A 111 -9.58 -4.79 1.00
N HIS A 112 -10.10 -4.46 2.17
CA HIS A 112 -9.40 -3.67 3.18
C HIS A 112 -8.63 -2.47 2.61
N ILE A 113 -9.33 -1.67 1.79
CA ILE A 113 -8.75 -0.52 1.08
C ILE A 113 -8.55 0.65 2.06
N ARG A 114 -7.31 1.16 2.16
CA ARG A 114 -7.03 2.41 2.85
C ARG A 114 -6.53 3.48 1.87
N GLY A 115 -7.13 4.68 1.95
CA GLY A 115 -6.70 5.81 1.14
C GLY A 115 -5.28 6.28 1.47
N GLY A 116 -4.94 6.30 2.76
CA GLY A 116 -3.65 6.76 3.28
C GLY A 116 -3.17 5.89 4.44
N MET A 117 -2.58 6.55 5.44
CA MET A 117 -2.26 5.91 6.71
C MET A 117 -3.51 5.71 7.57
N PRO A 118 -3.52 4.76 8.53
CA PRO A 118 -4.52 4.69 9.56
C PRO A 118 -4.68 6.03 10.27
N ASN A 119 -5.85 6.25 10.88
CA ASN A 119 -6.06 7.43 11.70
C ASN A 119 -4.96 7.53 12.75
N GLN A 120 -4.37 8.72 12.84
CA GLN A 120 -3.25 8.97 13.72
C GLN A 120 -3.78 9.67 14.98
N THR A 121 -3.29 9.21 16.10
CA THR A 121 -3.56 9.84 17.39
C THR A 121 -2.29 10.46 17.95
N PRO A 122 -2.38 11.48 18.82
CA PRO A 122 -1.19 12.01 19.49
C PRO A 122 -0.37 10.94 20.20
N GLN A 123 -1.03 9.94 20.76
CA GLN A 123 -0.38 8.81 21.45
C GLN A 123 0.45 7.94 20.49
N GLY A 124 0.04 7.80 19.24
CA GLY A 124 0.77 7.05 18.23
C GLY A 124 2.08 7.72 17.79
N TYR A 125 2.09 9.07 17.77
CA TYR A 125 3.28 9.85 17.40
C TYR A 125 4.13 10.28 18.60
N ASN A 126 3.47 10.74 19.64
CA ASN A 126 4.12 11.26 20.83
C ASN A 126 4.32 10.13 21.83
N ARG A 127 5.18 9.18 21.47
CA ARG A 127 5.52 8.06 22.36
C ARG A 127 6.18 8.59 23.63
N PRO A 128 5.91 8.00 24.79
CA PRO A 128 6.50 8.44 26.05
C PRO A 128 8.02 8.20 26.04
N LEU A 129 8.71 8.94 26.90
CA LEU A 129 10.12 8.68 27.20
C LEU A 129 10.28 7.30 27.87
N PRO A 130 11.47 6.68 27.85
CA PRO A 130 11.68 5.30 28.33
C PRO A 130 11.09 4.98 29.71
N ASP A 131 11.09 5.97 30.61
CA ASP A 131 10.61 5.78 32.00
C ASP A 131 9.12 6.15 32.19
N LYS A 132 8.39 6.40 31.12
CA LYS A 132 6.98 6.74 31.17
C LYS A 132 6.11 5.61 30.66
N PRO A 133 4.94 5.37 31.27
CA PRO A 133 4.01 4.38 30.74
C PRO A 133 3.56 4.78 29.34
N ASP A 134 3.55 3.82 28.44
CA ASP A 134 3.05 3.99 27.07
C ASP A 134 1.56 3.56 27.02
N PRO A 135 0.63 4.50 26.89
CA PRO A 135 -0.78 4.20 26.83
C PRO A 135 -1.21 3.67 25.47
N TRP A 136 -0.31 3.71 24.46
CA TRP A 136 -0.63 3.30 23.11
C TRP A 136 -0.46 1.81 22.91
N SER A 137 -1.43 1.20 22.26
CA SER A 137 -1.34 -0.19 21.81
C SER A 137 -1.79 -0.28 20.36
N PRO A 138 -1.07 -1.02 19.53
CA PRO A 138 -1.52 -1.31 18.18
C PRO A 138 -2.81 -2.15 18.18
N TYR A 139 -3.22 -2.79 19.20
CA TYR A 139 -4.42 -3.61 19.31
C TYR A 139 -5.63 -2.88 19.94
N ASP A 140 -5.49 -1.60 20.25
CA ASP A 140 -6.54 -0.81 20.86
C ASP A 140 -7.26 0.03 19.80
N GLU A 141 -8.50 -0.29 19.52
CA GLU A 141 -9.33 0.38 18.52
C GLU A 141 -9.42 1.90 18.70
N LYS A 142 -9.39 2.39 19.95
CA LYS A 142 -9.44 3.82 20.23
C LYS A 142 -8.30 4.62 19.61
N PHE A 143 -7.18 3.97 19.27
CA PHE A 143 -6.04 4.62 18.65
C PHE A 143 -6.05 4.53 17.11
N GLY A 144 -7.06 3.88 16.51
CA GLY A 144 -7.26 3.87 15.06
C GLY A 144 -6.13 3.24 14.25
N GLY A 145 -5.18 2.57 14.91
CA GLY A 145 -4.07 1.89 14.26
C GLY A 145 -4.46 0.58 13.59
N PHE A 146 -5.68 0.11 13.85
CA PHE A 146 -6.17 -1.19 13.46
C PHE A 146 -7.28 -1.12 12.46
N TRP A 147 -7.42 -2.24 11.82
CA TRP A 147 -8.65 -2.63 11.17
C TRP A 147 -9.59 -3.25 12.22
N GLU A 148 -10.83 -3.48 11.81
CA GLU A 148 -11.89 -4.03 12.65
C GLU A 148 -11.43 -5.15 13.59
N GLY A 149 -11.90 -5.13 14.83
CA GLY A 149 -11.57 -6.13 15.84
C GLY A 149 -10.19 -6.03 16.48
N GLY A 150 -9.49 -4.89 16.33
CA GLY A 150 -8.21 -4.66 17.01
C GLY A 150 -7.03 -5.47 16.44
N ARG A 151 -7.13 -5.97 15.20
CA ARG A 151 -6.04 -6.72 14.54
C ARG A 151 -4.98 -5.78 13.98
N HIS A 152 -3.72 -6.19 13.99
CA HIS A 152 -2.66 -5.41 13.37
C HIS A 152 -2.85 -5.33 11.84
N TRP A 153 -2.71 -4.13 11.28
CA TRP A 153 -2.99 -3.90 9.86
C TRP A 153 -2.18 -4.79 8.92
N SER A 154 -0.92 -5.06 9.25
CA SER A 154 -0.08 -5.94 8.42
C SER A 154 -0.57 -7.39 8.41
N GLU A 155 -1.19 -7.86 9.50
CA GLU A 155 -1.81 -9.20 9.56
C GLU A 155 -3.03 -9.27 8.64
N VAL A 156 -3.89 -8.25 8.68
CA VAL A 156 -5.07 -8.17 7.81
C VAL A 156 -4.69 -8.22 6.34
N VAL A 157 -3.69 -7.43 5.94
CA VAL A 157 -3.18 -7.40 4.56
C VAL A 157 -2.53 -8.74 4.17
N ALA A 158 -1.84 -9.40 5.10
CA ALA A 158 -1.23 -10.70 4.85
C ALA A 158 -2.30 -11.80 4.66
N ASP A 159 -3.35 -11.80 5.47
CA ASP A 159 -4.45 -12.76 5.35
C ASP A 159 -5.19 -12.62 4.02
N ASP A 160 -5.45 -11.38 3.59
CA ASP A 160 -6.01 -11.12 2.27
C ASP A 160 -5.11 -11.70 1.16
N ALA A 161 -3.80 -11.47 1.25
CA ALA A 161 -2.86 -11.98 0.25
C ALA A 161 -2.88 -13.51 0.18
N VAL A 162 -2.94 -14.20 1.32
CA VAL A 162 -3.07 -15.67 1.39
C VAL A 162 -4.40 -16.12 0.78
N GLY A 163 -5.49 -15.43 1.11
CA GLY A 163 -6.82 -15.70 0.54
C GLY A 163 -6.85 -15.53 -0.98
N TYR A 164 -6.21 -14.48 -1.50
CA TYR A 164 -6.10 -14.23 -2.95
C TYR A 164 -5.31 -15.32 -3.68
N ILE A 165 -4.20 -15.78 -3.09
CA ILE A 165 -3.43 -16.90 -3.63
C ILE A 165 -4.32 -18.16 -3.68
N GLY A 166 -5.09 -18.42 -2.62
CA GLY A 166 -6.03 -19.54 -2.58
C GLY A 166 -7.14 -19.43 -3.65
N THR A 167 -7.61 -18.22 -3.93
CA THR A 167 -8.59 -17.96 -4.99
C THR A 167 -7.97 -18.10 -6.37
N ALA A 168 -6.81 -17.49 -6.58
CA ALA A 168 -6.11 -17.52 -7.87
C ALA A 168 -5.74 -18.93 -8.32
N LYS A 169 -5.38 -19.82 -7.38
CA LYS A 169 -5.07 -21.22 -7.67
C LYS A 169 -6.24 -22.06 -8.18
N LYS A 170 -7.47 -21.59 -8.02
CA LYS A 170 -8.69 -22.29 -8.52
C LYS A 170 -8.98 -21.98 -9.99
N ASP A 171 -8.23 -21.09 -10.59
CA ASP A 171 -8.40 -20.61 -11.95
C ASP A 171 -7.02 -20.70 -12.66
N GLU A 172 -7.00 -21.19 -13.87
CA GLU A 172 -5.76 -21.36 -14.66
C GLU A 172 -5.22 -20.04 -15.20
N ARG A 173 -5.99 -18.95 -15.13
CA ARG A 173 -5.53 -17.65 -15.59
C ARG A 173 -4.40 -17.13 -14.72
N PRO A 174 -3.42 -16.42 -15.30
CA PRO A 174 -2.41 -15.74 -14.51
C PRO A 174 -3.04 -14.70 -13.60
N PHE A 175 -2.35 -14.34 -12.52
CA PHE A 175 -2.84 -13.33 -11.59
C PHE A 175 -1.85 -12.17 -11.43
N PHE A 176 -2.40 -11.01 -11.10
CA PHE A 176 -1.69 -9.81 -10.70
C PHE A 176 -2.22 -9.37 -9.33
N MET A 177 -1.33 -9.32 -8.35
CA MET A 177 -1.69 -8.90 -6.98
C MET A 177 -0.88 -7.67 -6.57
N TYR A 178 -1.57 -6.63 -6.11
CA TYR A 178 -0.92 -5.49 -5.47
C TYR A 178 -1.21 -5.52 -3.97
N ILE A 179 -0.26 -6.04 -3.21
CA ILE A 179 -0.32 -6.15 -1.76
C ILE A 179 0.44 -4.97 -1.17
N ALA A 180 -0.30 -4.03 -0.61
CA ALA A 180 0.20 -2.70 -0.31
C ALA A 180 0.25 -2.42 1.21
N PHE A 181 1.26 -2.97 1.88
CA PHE A 181 1.49 -2.70 3.30
C PHE A 181 1.70 -1.21 3.59
N ASN A 182 1.32 -0.78 4.80
CA ASN A 182 1.62 0.55 5.31
C ASN A 182 3.01 0.60 5.95
N ALA A 183 3.41 -0.47 6.65
CA ALA A 183 4.73 -0.59 7.25
C ALA A 183 5.84 -0.53 6.16
N PRO A 184 6.98 0.09 6.43
CA PRO A 184 7.43 0.69 7.70
C PRO A 184 7.18 2.21 7.80
N HIS A 185 6.09 2.73 7.28
CA HIS A 185 5.73 4.16 7.36
C HIS A 185 5.46 4.57 8.82
N ASP A 186 5.77 5.80 9.15
CA ASP A 186 5.43 6.40 10.46
C ASP A 186 3.88 6.46 10.68
N PRO A 187 3.40 6.32 11.90
CA PRO A 187 4.12 5.94 13.12
C PRO A 187 4.60 4.48 13.06
N ARG A 188 5.85 4.24 13.47
CA ARG A 188 6.50 2.93 13.41
C ARG A 188 6.05 2.07 14.58
N GLN A 189 4.96 1.41 14.39
CA GLN A 189 4.29 0.61 15.39
C GLN A 189 4.39 -0.87 14.99
N ALA A 190 4.84 -1.69 15.92
CA ALA A 190 4.93 -3.13 15.71
C ALA A 190 4.30 -3.85 16.90
N PRO A 191 3.79 -5.07 16.70
CA PRO A 191 3.41 -5.95 17.81
C PRO A 191 4.55 -6.16 18.77
N LYS A 192 4.22 -6.33 20.06
CA LYS A 192 5.20 -6.43 21.16
C LYS A 192 6.25 -7.52 20.91
N GLU A 193 5.86 -8.66 20.39
CA GLU A 193 6.77 -9.78 20.09
C GLU A 193 7.86 -9.44 19.05
N TYR A 194 7.63 -8.42 18.20
CA TYR A 194 8.65 -7.92 17.28
C TYR A 194 9.53 -6.86 17.94
N VAL A 195 8.94 -6.00 18.76
CA VAL A 195 9.70 -4.97 19.49
C VAL A 195 10.66 -5.62 20.49
N ASP A 196 10.22 -6.64 21.21
CA ASP A 196 11.01 -7.34 22.21
C ASP A 196 12.25 -8.08 21.65
N ARG A 197 12.30 -8.32 20.33
CA ARG A 197 13.48 -8.90 19.67
C ARG A 197 14.64 -7.91 19.53
N TYR A 198 14.37 -6.62 19.68
CA TYR A 198 15.33 -5.54 19.50
C TYR A 198 15.31 -4.62 20.72
N PRO A 199 15.80 -5.08 21.88
CA PRO A 199 15.88 -4.25 23.08
C PRO A 199 16.82 -3.08 22.84
N LEU A 200 16.49 -1.92 23.40
CA LEU A 200 17.31 -0.70 23.38
C LEU A 200 18.51 -0.86 24.29
#